data_0f7cc92bef9a84854aba200ee84a3c3f
#
_entry.id   0f7cc92bef9a84854aba200ee84a3c3f
#
_cell.length_a   1.000
_cell.length_b   1.000
_cell.length_c   1.000
_cell.angle_alpha   90.00
_cell.angle_beta   90.00
_cell.angle_gamma   90.00
#
_symmetry.space_group_name_H-M   'P 1'
#
loop_
_entity.id
_entity.type
_entity.pdbx_description
1 polymer ?
#
loop_
_entity_poly.entity_id
_entity_poly.type
_entity_poly.pdbx_seq_one_letter_code
_entity_poly.pdbx_strand_id
1 'polypeptide(L)'
;YFRNKSDEIFNSVWDLGDETIVYDSVDFWHTYTDTGKYIITYIVNNQYHCTDTFIDSLKINPFYNIFIPNTFTPNDDGENDIFKPKMMGEHNYVMTIFNKWGEKIFEDENEGWDGKKNGQYVQNGVYSYSIVVTDFKNKLFKYTGTIRLLK
;
A
#
# COMPACT_ATOMS: atom_id res chain seq x y z
N TYR A 1 -13.26 13.83 -4.21
CA TYR A 1 -14.36 14.79 -4.20
C TYR A 1 -14.58 15.30 -5.61
N PHE A 2 -15.80 15.17 -6.11
CA PHE A 2 -16.23 15.64 -7.42
C PHE A 2 -17.16 16.82 -7.23
N ARG A 3 -16.97 17.85 -8.06
CA ARG A 3 -17.74 19.06 -8.00
C ARG A 3 -18.16 19.51 -9.39
N ASN A 4 -19.46 19.70 -9.55
CA ASN A 4 -20.03 20.29 -10.74
C ASN A 4 -19.91 21.83 -10.71
N LYS A 5 -19.43 22.41 -11.81
CA LYS A 5 -19.33 23.87 -11.99
C LYS A 5 -20.16 24.39 -13.17
N SER A 6 -20.99 23.54 -13.77
CA SER A 6 -21.85 23.94 -14.89
C SER A 6 -23.08 24.67 -14.37
N ASP A 7 -23.54 25.66 -15.12
CA ASP A 7 -24.76 26.42 -14.87
C ASP A 7 -25.93 25.86 -15.71
N GLU A 8 -27.17 26.09 -15.25
CA GLU A 8 -28.41 25.77 -15.99
C GLU A 8 -28.54 24.29 -16.41
N ILE A 9 -28.18 23.35 -15.53
CA ILE A 9 -28.27 21.92 -15.80
C ILE A 9 -29.69 21.43 -15.58
N PHE A 10 -30.25 20.68 -16.57
CA PHE A 10 -31.53 19.97 -16.43
C PHE A 10 -31.29 18.55 -15.89
N ASN A 11 -30.31 17.83 -16.43
CA ASN A 11 -29.83 16.55 -15.87
C ASN A 11 -28.35 16.36 -16.14
N SER A 12 -27.73 15.48 -15.37
CA SER A 12 -26.32 15.16 -15.52
C SER A 12 -26.01 13.70 -15.21
N VAL A 13 -24.95 13.19 -15.82
CA VAL A 13 -24.44 11.85 -15.60
C VAL A 13 -22.93 11.89 -15.45
N TRP A 14 -22.42 11.30 -14.37
CA TRP A 14 -21.02 11.04 -14.17
C TRP A 14 -20.74 9.55 -14.39
N ASP A 15 -19.82 9.22 -15.27
CA ASP A 15 -19.17 7.92 -15.35
C ASP A 15 -17.78 8.07 -14.74
N LEU A 16 -17.49 7.31 -13.68
CA LEU A 16 -16.24 7.45 -12.90
C LEU A 16 -15.13 6.52 -13.39
N GLY A 17 -15.42 5.71 -14.43
CA GLY A 17 -14.47 4.82 -15.08
C GLY A 17 -14.11 3.56 -14.27
N ASP A 18 -14.88 3.26 -13.22
CA ASP A 18 -14.79 2.05 -12.39
C ASP A 18 -16.15 1.34 -12.28
N GLU A 19 -16.98 1.47 -13.33
CA GLU A 19 -18.36 0.96 -13.42
C GLU A 19 -19.35 1.75 -12.53
N THR A 20 -18.91 2.79 -11.83
CA THR A 20 -19.78 3.64 -11.03
C THR A 20 -20.37 4.76 -11.88
N ILE A 21 -21.71 4.82 -11.92
CA ILE A 21 -22.46 5.90 -12.58
C ILE A 21 -23.24 6.69 -11.52
N VAL A 22 -23.11 8.01 -11.55
CA VAL A 22 -23.83 8.92 -10.64
C VAL A 22 -24.68 9.88 -11.45
N TYR A 23 -25.96 10.00 -11.07
CA TYR A 23 -26.94 10.83 -11.76
C TYR A 23 -27.27 12.07 -10.95
N ASP A 24 -27.45 13.20 -11.62
CA ASP A 24 -28.00 14.46 -11.11
C ASP A 24 -27.37 14.98 -9.82
N SER A 25 -26.11 14.62 -9.57
CA SER A 25 -25.38 15.06 -8.38
C SER A 25 -24.52 16.27 -8.69
N VAL A 26 -24.63 17.29 -7.85
CA VAL A 26 -23.83 18.52 -7.93
C VAL A 26 -22.44 18.26 -7.36
N ASP A 27 -22.41 17.75 -6.12
CA ASP A 27 -21.20 17.47 -5.39
C ASP A 27 -21.30 16.10 -4.70
N PHE A 28 -20.24 15.27 -4.77
CA PHE A 28 -20.22 13.98 -4.09
C PHE A 28 -18.80 13.48 -3.82
N TRP A 29 -18.69 12.51 -2.90
CA TRP A 29 -17.47 11.79 -2.61
C TRP A 29 -17.52 10.41 -3.26
N HIS A 30 -16.41 9.99 -3.85
CA HIS A 30 -16.22 8.64 -4.35
C HIS A 30 -14.84 8.12 -3.95
N THR A 31 -14.75 6.83 -3.64
CA THR A 31 -13.50 6.17 -3.25
C THR A 31 -13.20 5.06 -4.25
N TYR A 32 -12.09 5.17 -4.93
CA TYR A 32 -11.57 4.10 -5.78
C TYR A 32 -10.88 3.06 -4.91
N THR A 33 -11.24 1.79 -5.05
CA THR A 33 -10.66 0.67 -4.29
C THR A 33 -9.34 0.23 -4.88
N ASP A 34 -9.18 0.35 -6.18
CA ASP A 34 -8.00 -0.10 -6.89
C ASP A 34 -7.13 1.06 -7.38
N THR A 35 -5.86 0.78 -7.59
CA THR A 35 -4.94 1.72 -8.23
C THR A 35 -5.06 1.62 -9.74
N GLY A 36 -4.97 2.74 -10.43
CA GLY A 36 -5.11 2.73 -11.88
C GLY A 36 -5.31 4.12 -12.48
N LYS A 37 -5.57 4.12 -13.77
CA LYS A 37 -6.01 5.31 -14.50
C LYS A 37 -7.49 5.15 -14.84
N TYR A 38 -8.30 6.04 -14.32
CA TYR A 38 -9.74 6.09 -14.55
C TYR A 38 -10.06 7.23 -15.51
N ILE A 39 -10.91 6.98 -16.50
CA ILE A 39 -11.42 8.00 -17.40
C ILE A 39 -12.74 8.47 -16.83
N ILE A 40 -12.81 9.73 -16.46
CA ILE A 40 -14.01 10.36 -15.92
C ILE A 40 -14.73 11.03 -17.06
N THR A 41 -15.98 10.66 -17.26
CA THR A 41 -16.85 11.30 -18.24
C THR A 41 -18.02 11.97 -17.54
N TYR A 42 -18.19 13.25 -17.79
CA TYR A 42 -19.32 14.02 -17.28
C TYR A 42 -20.16 14.55 -18.43
N ILE A 43 -21.41 14.16 -18.44
CA ILE A 43 -22.39 14.51 -19.48
C ILE A 43 -23.49 15.37 -18.84
N VAL A 44 -23.77 16.52 -19.43
CA VAL A 44 -24.84 17.42 -19.00
C VAL A 44 -25.82 17.70 -20.13
N ASN A 45 -27.07 17.87 -19.79
CA ASN A 45 -28.10 18.33 -20.70
C ASN A 45 -28.80 19.56 -20.10
N ASN A 46 -29.15 20.51 -20.96
CA ASN A 46 -29.99 21.63 -20.56
C ASN A 46 -31.48 21.33 -20.86
N GLN A 47 -32.37 22.25 -20.49
CA GLN A 47 -33.83 22.13 -20.75
C GLN A 47 -34.20 22.07 -22.22
N TYR A 48 -33.31 22.45 -23.13
CA TYR A 48 -33.51 22.42 -24.61
C TYR A 48 -32.88 21.17 -25.23
N HIS A 49 -32.48 20.15 -24.39
CA HIS A 49 -31.84 18.92 -24.84
C HIS A 49 -30.48 19.09 -25.52
N CYS A 50 -29.82 20.24 -25.31
CA CYS A 50 -28.43 20.39 -25.72
C CYS A 50 -27.53 19.63 -24.75
N THR A 51 -26.67 18.77 -25.29
CA THR A 51 -25.72 17.94 -24.52
C THR A 51 -24.32 18.52 -24.62
N ASP A 52 -23.63 18.58 -23.49
CA ASP A 52 -22.19 18.82 -23.44
C ASP A 52 -21.49 17.69 -22.67
N THR A 53 -20.24 17.39 -23.04
CA THR A 53 -19.48 16.28 -22.47
C THR A 53 -18.09 16.74 -22.09
N PHE A 54 -17.73 16.54 -20.85
CA PHE A 54 -16.38 16.75 -20.31
C PHE A 54 -15.72 15.42 -20.03
N ILE A 55 -14.48 15.23 -20.48
CA ILE A 55 -13.70 14.01 -20.24
C ILE A 55 -12.37 14.39 -19.60
N ASP A 56 -12.04 13.74 -18.51
CA ASP A 56 -10.74 13.88 -17.83
C ASP A 56 -10.22 12.52 -17.36
N SER A 57 -8.98 12.47 -16.92
CA SER A 57 -8.41 11.23 -16.40
C SER A 57 -7.85 11.41 -14.99
N LEU A 58 -8.31 10.57 -14.07
CA LEU A 58 -7.82 10.49 -12.70
C LEU A 58 -6.85 9.32 -12.55
N LYS A 59 -5.67 9.58 -11.99
CA LYS A 59 -4.71 8.54 -11.69
C LYS A 59 -4.65 8.29 -10.18
N ILE A 60 -5.06 7.11 -9.76
CA ILE A 60 -4.92 6.62 -8.40
C ILE A 60 -3.58 5.87 -8.31
N ASN A 61 -2.65 6.44 -7.57
CA ASN A 61 -1.36 5.80 -7.32
C ASN A 61 -1.46 4.92 -6.07
N PRO A 62 -0.77 3.76 -6.04
CA PRO A 62 -0.71 2.96 -4.83
C PRO A 62 -0.05 3.75 -3.69
N PHE A 63 -0.68 3.68 -2.53
CA PHE A 63 -0.12 4.23 -1.31
C PHE A 63 0.87 3.21 -0.75
N TYR A 64 2.12 3.64 -0.57
CA TYR A 64 3.18 2.84 0.02
C TYR A 64 3.44 3.32 1.45
N ASN A 65 3.24 2.43 2.41
CA ASN A 65 3.64 2.65 3.79
C ASN A 65 4.30 1.37 4.34
N ILE A 66 5.40 1.53 5.07
CA ILE A 66 6.10 0.44 5.73
C ILE A 66 6.27 0.76 7.21
N PHE A 67 5.92 -0.21 8.04
CA PHE A 67 6.22 -0.21 9.46
C PHE A 67 7.14 -1.39 9.76
N ILE A 68 8.30 -1.13 10.36
CA ILE A 68 9.27 -2.15 10.75
C ILE A 68 9.30 -2.19 12.27
N PRO A 69 8.90 -3.32 12.91
CA PRO A 69 8.97 -3.47 14.36
C PRO A 69 10.40 -3.32 14.87
N ASN A 70 10.57 -2.92 16.13
CA ASN A 70 11.87 -2.79 16.77
C ASN A 70 12.13 -3.88 17.82
N THR A 71 11.12 -4.71 18.12
CA THR A 71 11.21 -5.80 19.10
C THR A 71 10.24 -6.91 18.67
N PHE A 72 10.61 -8.17 18.91
CA PHE A 72 9.74 -9.33 18.76
C PHE A 72 10.07 -10.39 19.80
N THR A 73 9.11 -11.30 20.06
CA THR A 73 9.16 -12.27 21.16
C THR A 73 8.78 -13.66 20.64
N PRO A 74 9.71 -14.43 20.05
CA PRO A 74 9.41 -15.75 19.50
C PRO A 74 9.26 -16.79 20.62
N ASN A 75 8.09 -16.81 21.27
CA ASN A 75 7.74 -17.68 22.40
C ASN A 75 6.58 -18.65 22.08
N ASP A 76 6.15 -18.67 20.81
CA ASP A 76 5.07 -19.52 20.28
C ASP A 76 3.69 -19.23 20.91
N ASP A 77 3.42 -17.99 21.38
CA ASP A 77 2.11 -17.56 21.90
C ASP A 77 1.17 -17.01 20.82
N GLY A 78 1.64 -16.88 19.58
CA GLY A 78 0.91 -16.35 18.43
C GLY A 78 1.01 -14.83 18.28
N GLU A 79 1.65 -14.12 19.19
CA GLU A 79 1.83 -12.68 19.14
C GLU A 79 3.32 -12.30 19.04
N ASN A 80 3.67 -11.53 18.00
CA ASN A 80 5.04 -11.05 17.77
C ASN A 80 6.11 -12.16 17.70
N ASP A 81 5.73 -13.38 17.36
CA ASP A 81 6.63 -14.52 17.21
C ASP A 81 7.56 -14.38 15.98
N ILE A 82 7.15 -13.58 15.03
CA ILE A 82 7.86 -13.41 13.75
C ILE A 82 8.19 -11.94 13.52
N PHE A 83 9.46 -11.65 13.30
CA PHE A 83 9.91 -10.34 12.84
C PHE A 83 9.73 -10.20 11.34
N LYS A 84 8.83 -9.34 10.92
CA LYS A 84 8.66 -8.95 9.51
C LYS A 84 8.15 -7.52 9.37
N PRO A 85 8.46 -6.84 8.27
CA PRO A 85 7.87 -5.54 7.99
C PRO A 85 6.36 -5.70 7.75
N LYS A 86 5.58 -4.72 8.22
CA LYS A 86 4.16 -4.58 7.88
C LYS A 86 4.06 -3.52 6.79
N MET A 87 3.50 -3.90 5.64
CA MET A 87 3.39 -3.01 4.48
C MET A 87 1.94 -2.91 4.04
N MET A 88 1.56 -1.74 3.51
CA MET A 88 0.30 -1.56 2.80
C MET A 88 0.58 -1.62 1.29
N GLY A 89 -0.24 -2.38 0.57
CA GLY A 89 -0.09 -2.68 -0.85
C GLY A 89 0.71 -3.97 -1.13
N GLU A 90 0.70 -4.41 -2.38
CA GLU A 90 1.49 -5.57 -2.83
C GLU A 90 2.93 -5.14 -3.12
N HIS A 91 3.86 -5.66 -2.36
CA HIS A 91 5.29 -5.39 -2.50
C HIS A 91 6.09 -6.64 -2.19
N ASN A 92 7.16 -6.81 -2.94
CA ASN A 92 8.15 -7.83 -2.64
C ASN A 92 9.28 -7.23 -1.82
N TYR A 93 9.78 -7.97 -0.86
CA TYR A 93 10.97 -7.56 -0.12
C TYR A 93 11.91 -8.72 0.14
N VAL A 94 13.20 -8.39 0.22
CA VAL A 94 14.25 -9.29 0.71
C VAL A 94 14.68 -8.78 2.08
N MET A 95 14.62 -9.64 3.09
CA MET A 95 15.05 -9.34 4.44
C MET A 95 16.28 -10.14 4.81
N THR A 96 17.32 -9.46 5.28
CA THR A 96 18.56 -10.05 5.75
C THR A 96 18.79 -9.64 7.20
N ILE A 97 19.11 -10.60 8.08
CA ILE A 97 19.43 -10.37 9.50
C ILE A 97 20.89 -10.70 9.74
N PHE A 98 21.53 -9.86 10.54
CA PHE A 98 22.93 -10.00 10.93
C PHE A 98 23.05 -10.04 12.45
N ASN A 99 24.01 -10.86 12.93
CA ASN A 99 24.39 -10.85 14.34
C ASN A 99 25.30 -9.64 14.66
N LYS A 100 25.70 -9.50 15.93
CA LYS A 100 26.55 -8.42 16.40
C LYS A 100 27.96 -8.36 15.79
N TRP A 101 28.39 -9.42 15.13
CA TRP A 101 29.67 -9.49 14.42
C TRP A 101 29.55 -9.21 12.93
N GLY A 102 28.32 -8.91 12.44
CA GLY A 102 28.05 -8.68 11.02
C GLY A 102 27.89 -9.95 10.19
N GLU A 103 27.81 -11.13 10.82
CA GLU A 103 27.54 -12.37 10.12
C GLU A 103 26.06 -12.47 9.75
N LYS A 104 25.76 -12.80 8.49
CA LYS A 104 24.38 -13.06 8.02
C LYS A 104 23.87 -14.35 8.66
N ILE A 105 22.76 -14.26 9.39
CA ILE A 105 22.12 -15.38 10.09
C ILE A 105 20.77 -15.77 9.51
N PHE A 106 20.14 -14.88 8.73
CA PHE A 106 18.87 -15.13 8.05
C PHE A 106 18.81 -14.29 6.76
N GLU A 107 18.20 -14.83 5.71
CA GLU A 107 17.83 -14.12 4.50
C GLU A 107 16.68 -14.83 3.83
N ASP A 108 15.62 -14.10 3.51
CA ASP A 108 14.49 -14.66 2.78
C ASP A 108 13.71 -13.56 2.04
N GLU A 109 12.87 -13.99 1.07
CA GLU A 109 11.97 -13.16 0.29
C GLU A 109 10.55 -13.28 0.85
N ASN A 110 9.95 -12.14 1.22
CA ASN A 110 8.57 -12.02 1.68
C ASN A 110 8.23 -12.80 2.97
N GLU A 111 9.22 -13.47 3.56
CA GLU A 111 9.06 -14.21 4.80
C GLU A 111 9.59 -13.42 6.00
N GLY A 112 9.14 -13.79 7.19
CA GLY A 112 9.60 -13.23 8.44
C GLY A 112 10.62 -14.11 9.13
N TRP A 113 11.43 -13.51 10.01
CA TRP A 113 12.40 -14.23 10.82
C TRP A 113 11.79 -14.65 12.15
N ASP A 114 11.83 -15.95 12.44
CA ASP A 114 11.30 -16.58 13.66
C ASP A 114 12.32 -16.63 14.81
N GLY A 115 13.43 -15.93 14.71
CA GLY A 115 14.48 -15.94 15.73
C GLY A 115 15.38 -17.16 15.70
N LYS A 116 15.35 -17.95 14.63
CA LYS A 116 16.19 -19.14 14.49
C LYS A 116 17.29 -18.97 13.44
N LYS A 117 18.38 -19.68 13.64
CA LYS A 117 19.43 -19.96 12.66
C LYS A 117 19.58 -21.49 12.56
N ASN A 118 19.41 -22.06 11.37
CA ASN A 118 19.47 -23.52 11.15
C ASN A 118 18.54 -24.32 12.08
N GLY A 119 17.32 -23.81 12.33
CA GLY A 119 16.31 -24.47 13.16
C GLY A 119 16.50 -24.32 14.69
N GLN A 120 17.55 -23.65 15.14
CA GLN A 120 17.79 -23.40 16.57
C GLN A 120 17.63 -21.90 16.90
N TYR A 121 16.95 -21.60 18.02
CA TYR A 121 16.81 -20.24 18.49
C TYR A 121 18.17 -19.61 18.77
N VAL A 122 18.34 -18.38 18.31
CA VAL A 122 19.50 -17.58 18.64
C VAL A 122 19.35 -16.96 20.03
N GLN A 123 20.44 -16.42 20.61
CA GLN A 123 20.41 -15.79 21.92
C GLN A 123 19.58 -14.51 21.94
N ASN A 124 18.95 -14.20 23.08
CA ASN A 124 18.35 -12.89 23.30
C ASN A 124 19.36 -11.79 23.06
N GLY A 125 18.95 -10.75 22.36
CA GLY A 125 19.88 -9.67 22.03
C GLY A 125 19.39 -8.74 20.93
N VAL A 126 20.31 -7.93 20.47
CA VAL A 126 20.08 -6.98 19.36
C VAL A 126 20.75 -7.51 18.10
N TYR A 127 19.98 -7.51 17.02
CA TYR A 127 20.39 -7.93 15.70
C TYR A 127 20.23 -6.78 14.72
N SER A 128 21.04 -6.70 13.70
CA SER A 128 20.88 -5.71 12.63
C SER A 128 20.11 -6.30 11.48
N TYR A 129 19.30 -5.49 10.80
CA TYR A 129 18.60 -5.91 9.60
C TYR A 129 18.88 -5.01 8.40
N SER A 130 18.75 -5.58 7.23
CA SER A 130 18.64 -4.88 5.95
C SER A 130 17.39 -5.42 5.24
N ILE A 131 16.46 -4.53 4.91
CA ILE A 131 15.24 -4.86 4.15
C ILE A 131 15.28 -4.05 2.86
N VAL A 132 15.25 -4.74 1.73
CA VAL A 132 15.15 -4.12 0.40
C VAL A 132 13.76 -4.41 -0.14
N VAL A 133 12.96 -3.37 -0.30
CA VAL A 133 11.60 -3.47 -0.83
C VAL A 133 11.60 -3.04 -2.28
N THR A 134 10.93 -3.83 -3.13
CA THR A 134 10.70 -3.50 -4.53
C THR A 134 9.25 -3.05 -4.68
N ASP A 135 9.03 -1.82 -5.11
CA ASP A 135 7.69 -1.31 -5.37
C ASP A 135 7.14 -1.80 -6.74
N PHE A 136 5.86 -1.52 -6.97
CA PHE A 136 5.15 -1.86 -8.22
C PHE A 136 5.76 -1.21 -9.50
N LYS A 137 6.69 -0.24 -9.35
CA LYS A 137 7.47 0.37 -10.46
C LYS A 137 8.87 -0.19 -10.56
N ASN A 138 9.17 -1.30 -9.88
CA ASN A 138 10.49 -1.89 -9.75
C ASN A 138 11.54 -0.95 -9.12
N LYS A 139 11.10 0.05 -8.36
CA LYS A 139 12.00 0.91 -7.61
C LYS A 139 12.38 0.25 -6.29
N LEU A 140 13.66 0.28 -5.97
CA LEU A 140 14.20 -0.30 -4.75
C LEU A 140 14.28 0.74 -3.63
N PHE A 141 13.77 0.34 -2.46
CA PHE A 141 13.90 1.10 -1.21
C PHE A 141 14.63 0.24 -0.19
N LYS A 142 15.70 0.77 0.39
CA LYS A 142 16.50 0.06 1.38
C LYS A 142 16.28 0.64 2.76
N TYR A 143 15.93 -0.23 3.71
CA TYR A 143 15.76 0.08 5.13
C TYR A 143 16.77 -0.72 5.93
N THR A 144 17.45 -0.06 6.85
CA THR A 144 18.41 -0.70 7.78
C THR A 144 18.13 -0.23 9.20
N GLY A 145 18.36 -1.10 10.15
CA GLY A 145 18.14 -0.78 11.54
C GLY A 145 18.48 -1.95 12.45
N THR A 146 17.96 -1.91 13.66
CA THR A 146 18.15 -2.96 14.65
C THR A 146 16.83 -3.49 15.15
N ILE A 147 16.81 -4.78 15.49
CA ILE A 147 15.68 -5.50 16.08
C ILE A 147 16.13 -6.16 17.37
N ARG A 148 15.34 -6.07 18.42
CA ARG A 148 15.58 -6.76 19.68
C ARG A 148 14.76 -8.05 19.71
N LEU A 149 15.46 -9.17 19.96
CA LEU A 149 14.86 -10.46 20.24
C LEU A 149 14.84 -10.68 21.75
N LEU A 150 13.66 -10.93 22.30
CA LEU A 150 13.41 -11.29 23.69
C LEU A 150 12.67 -12.63 23.73
N LYS A 151 13.09 -13.53 24.61
CA LYS A 151 12.47 -14.83 24.81
C LYS A 151 12.33 -15.14 26.28
#